data_0a4f2a689d521d67cdab6bf6416ba235
#
_entry.id   0a4f2a689d521d67cdab6bf6416ba235
#
_cell.length_a   1.000
_cell.length_b   1.000
_cell.length_c   1.000
_cell.angle_alpha   90.00
_cell.angle_beta   90.00
_cell.angle_gamma   90.00
#
_symmetry.space_group_name_H-M   'P 1'
#
loop_
_entity.id
_entity.type
_entity.pdbx_description
1 polymer ?
#
loop_
_entity_poly.entity_id
_entity_poly.type
_entity_poly.pdbx_seq_one_letter_code
_entity_poly.pdbx_strand_id
1 'polypeptide(L)'
;MKILFDQGTPVPLRNYLPNHSVETVYERGWNNLKNGALLTCSEAEGFDALITTDQNLRYQQNLSGRKIGVLVLLTTSWPRIKNNAALVVQTIDNFRPGSYEEIDFP
;
A
#
# COMPACT_ATOMS: atom_id res chain seq x y z
N MET A 1 -4.19 -4.18 -10.98
CA MET A 1 -3.55 -2.91 -10.59
C MET A 1 -2.05 -3.10 -10.40
N LYS A 2 -1.31 -2.03 -10.50
CA LYS A 2 0.10 -1.99 -10.15
C LYS A 2 0.23 -1.43 -8.73
N ILE A 3 0.71 -2.25 -7.81
CA ILE A 3 0.71 -2.01 -6.37
C ILE A 3 2.14 -1.93 -5.85
N LEU A 4 2.42 -0.93 -5.02
CA LEU A 4 3.69 -0.79 -4.33
C LEU A 4 3.51 -1.13 -2.85
N PHE A 5 4.39 -1.97 -2.32
CA PHE A 5 4.48 -2.24 -0.87
C PHE A 5 5.53 -1.34 -0.25
N ASP A 6 5.12 -0.54 0.72
CA ASP A 6 6.02 0.27 1.53
C ASP A 6 6.78 -0.62 2.54
N GLN A 7 7.83 -0.07 3.14
CA GLN A 7 8.53 -0.73 4.24
C GLN A 7 7.54 -1.04 5.36
N GLY A 8 7.71 -2.17 6.01
CA GLY A 8 6.79 -2.62 7.06
C GLY A 8 5.59 -3.42 6.53
N THR A 9 5.27 -3.31 5.25
CA THR A 9 4.25 -4.17 4.65
C THR A 9 4.85 -5.56 4.45
N PRO A 10 4.23 -6.62 4.99
CA PRO A 10 4.78 -7.96 4.88
C PRO A 10 4.82 -8.43 3.43
N VAL A 11 6.01 -8.77 2.94
CA VAL A 11 6.21 -9.21 1.55
C VAL A 11 5.37 -10.45 1.21
N PRO A 12 5.17 -11.45 2.11
CA PRO A 12 4.33 -12.60 1.80
C PRO A 12 2.89 -12.28 1.41
N LEU A 13 2.38 -11.10 1.77
CA LEU A 13 1.05 -10.65 1.34
C LEU A 13 0.93 -10.64 -0.19
N ARG A 14 2.04 -10.44 -0.90
CA ARG A 14 2.07 -10.49 -2.38
C ARG A 14 1.43 -11.76 -2.93
N ASN A 15 1.63 -12.89 -2.25
CA ASN A 15 1.12 -14.17 -2.70
C ASN A 15 -0.41 -14.26 -2.68
N TYR A 16 -1.06 -13.37 -1.96
CA TYR A 16 -2.53 -13.30 -1.87
C TYR A 16 -3.13 -12.34 -2.90
N LEU A 17 -2.28 -11.69 -3.71
CA LEU A 17 -2.70 -10.72 -4.72
C LEU A 17 -2.23 -11.12 -6.12
N PRO A 18 -2.53 -12.37 -6.57
CA PRO A 18 -1.97 -12.90 -7.82
C PRO A 18 -2.48 -12.19 -9.06
N ASN A 19 -3.61 -11.49 -8.96
CA ASN A 19 -4.22 -10.78 -10.09
C ASN A 19 -3.68 -9.35 -10.25
N HIS A 20 -2.71 -8.97 -9.43
CA HIS A 20 -2.12 -7.63 -9.42
C HIS A 20 -0.61 -7.72 -9.59
N SER A 21 -0.03 -6.67 -10.14
CA SER A 21 1.43 -6.53 -10.22
C SER A 21 1.90 -5.85 -8.96
N VAL A 22 2.66 -6.56 -8.13
CA VAL A 22 3.13 -6.06 -6.83
C VAL A 22 4.64 -5.94 -6.83
N GLU A 23 5.13 -4.76 -6.46
CA GLU A 23 6.56 -4.50 -6.27
C GLU A 23 6.76 -3.89 -4.89
N THR A 24 7.97 -4.00 -4.34
CA THR A 24 8.32 -3.40 -3.06
C THR A 24 9.22 -2.19 -3.26
N VAL A 25 9.25 -1.30 -2.27
CA VAL A 25 10.16 -0.15 -2.29
C VAL A 25 11.63 -0.60 -2.37
N TYR A 26 11.96 -1.75 -1.77
CA TYR A 26 13.32 -2.31 -1.86
C TYR A 26 13.67 -2.71 -3.28
N GLU A 27 12.75 -3.38 -3.98
CA GLU A 27 12.96 -3.81 -5.36
C GLU A 27 13.17 -2.63 -6.29
N ARG A 28 12.56 -1.49 -5.96
CA ARG A 28 12.71 -0.25 -6.72
C ARG A 28 13.93 0.57 -6.32
N GLY A 29 14.61 0.23 -5.21
CA GLY A 29 15.68 1.05 -4.68
C GLY A 29 15.20 2.34 -4.03
N TRP A 30 13.94 2.37 -3.60
CA TRP A 30 13.28 3.56 -3.04
C TRP A 30 13.19 3.55 -1.52
N ASN A 31 13.88 2.63 -0.86
CA ASN A 31 13.80 2.47 0.58
C ASN A 31 14.28 3.68 1.39
N ASN A 32 15.00 4.62 0.76
CA ASN A 32 15.44 5.86 1.40
C ASN A 32 14.55 7.06 1.07
N LEU A 33 13.53 6.90 0.24
CA LEU A 33 12.63 7.99 -0.09
C LEU A 33 11.69 8.26 1.08
N LYS A 34 11.46 9.55 1.37
CA LYS A 34 10.45 9.99 2.32
C LYS A 34 9.08 9.97 1.67
N ASN A 35 8.03 9.97 2.50
CA ASN A 35 6.66 9.74 2.05
C ASN A 35 6.22 10.61 0.87
N GLY A 36 6.51 11.92 0.90
CA GLY A 36 6.15 12.81 -0.21
C GLY A 36 6.84 12.45 -1.51
N ALA A 37 8.14 12.24 -1.46
CA ALA A 37 8.93 11.83 -2.63
C ALA A 37 8.51 10.43 -3.10
N LEU A 38 8.24 9.52 -2.16
CA LEU A 38 7.78 8.18 -2.48
C LEU A 38 6.46 8.20 -3.26
N LEU A 39 5.48 8.97 -2.79
CA LEU A 39 4.19 9.10 -3.46
C LEU A 39 4.35 9.69 -4.87
N THR A 40 5.17 10.73 -5.01
CA THR A 40 5.42 11.37 -6.29
C THR A 40 6.08 10.42 -7.28
N CYS A 41 7.12 9.69 -6.85
CA CYS A 41 7.80 8.71 -7.69
C CYS A 41 6.86 7.57 -8.08
N SER A 42 6.03 7.11 -7.13
CA SER A 42 5.08 6.03 -7.38
C SER A 42 4.06 6.42 -8.45
N GLU A 43 3.53 7.64 -8.37
CA GLU A 43 2.61 8.14 -9.38
C GLU A 43 3.27 8.25 -10.75
N ALA A 44 4.50 8.77 -10.79
CA ALA A 44 5.26 8.93 -12.03
C ALA A 44 5.53 7.58 -12.71
N GLU A 45 5.69 6.51 -11.92
CA GLU A 45 5.97 5.16 -12.43
C GLU A 45 4.69 4.34 -12.65
N GLY A 46 3.53 4.96 -12.54
CA GLY A 46 2.25 4.34 -12.88
C GLY A 46 1.69 3.39 -11.83
N PHE A 47 2.12 3.50 -10.58
CA PHE A 47 1.49 2.72 -9.52
C PHE A 47 0.09 3.24 -9.23
N ASP A 48 -0.84 2.30 -9.06
CA ASP A 48 -2.24 2.61 -8.78
C ASP A 48 -2.51 2.72 -7.28
N ALA A 49 -1.76 1.96 -6.47
CA ALA A 49 -1.96 1.90 -5.03
C ALA A 49 -0.64 1.71 -4.29
N LEU A 50 -0.56 2.33 -3.11
CA LEU A 50 0.48 2.07 -2.11
C LEU A 50 -0.17 1.34 -0.94
N ILE A 51 0.37 0.19 -0.55
CA ILE A 51 -0.02 -0.49 0.69
C ILE A 51 1.08 -0.23 1.72
N THR A 52 0.71 0.33 2.84
CA THR A 52 1.63 0.73 3.90
C THR A 52 1.08 0.37 5.28
N THR A 53 1.96 0.29 6.26
CA THR A 53 1.59 0.15 7.67
C THR A 53 1.80 1.45 8.45
N ASP A 54 2.18 2.52 7.77
CA ASP A 54 2.40 3.84 8.40
C ASP A 54 1.06 4.54 8.65
N GLN A 55 0.60 4.46 9.90
CA GLN A 55 -0.68 5.03 10.32
C GLN A 55 -0.67 6.56 10.35
N ASN A 56 0.50 7.19 10.27
CA ASN A 56 0.64 8.64 10.33
C ASN A 56 0.72 9.30 8.96
N LEU A 57 0.76 8.51 7.88
CA LEU A 57 0.97 9.03 6.53
C LEU A 57 -0.02 10.13 6.18
N ARG A 58 -1.32 9.93 6.45
CA ARG A 58 -2.37 10.89 6.12
C ARG A 58 -2.24 12.22 6.87
N TYR A 59 -1.58 12.22 8.03
CA TYR A 59 -1.35 13.42 8.83
C TYR A 59 -0.11 14.19 8.39
N GLN A 60 0.82 13.50 7.74
CA GLN A 60 2.09 14.06 7.29
C GLN A 60 2.03 14.51 5.84
N GLN A 61 1.11 13.99 5.05
CA GLN A 61 0.99 14.25 3.64
C GLN A 61 -0.43 14.63 3.26
N ASN A 62 -0.56 15.61 2.37
CA ASN A 62 -1.83 15.93 1.77
C ASN A 62 -2.08 14.93 0.63
N LEU A 63 -3.04 14.03 0.83
CA LEU A 63 -3.40 13.01 -0.15
C LEU A 63 -4.47 13.49 -1.13
N SER A 64 -5.03 14.67 -0.91
CA SER A 64 -6.03 15.26 -1.80
C SER A 64 -5.42 15.52 -3.18
N GLY A 65 -6.11 15.10 -4.22
CA GLY A 65 -5.65 15.29 -5.60
C GLY A 65 -4.55 14.33 -6.05
N ARG A 66 -4.11 13.42 -5.19
CA ARG A 66 -3.18 12.35 -5.61
C ARG A 66 -3.89 11.35 -6.51
N LYS A 67 -3.20 10.88 -7.53
CA LYS A 67 -3.70 9.85 -8.44
C LYS A 67 -3.58 8.47 -7.82
N ILE A 68 -2.53 8.26 -7.04
CA ILE A 68 -2.31 6.98 -6.35
C ILE A 68 -3.26 6.86 -5.16
N GLY A 69 -3.85 5.67 -4.99
CA GLY A 69 -4.59 5.35 -3.79
C GLY A 69 -3.66 4.85 -2.69
N VAL A 70 -4.09 5.01 -1.44
CA VAL A 70 -3.31 4.56 -0.27
C VAL A 70 -4.18 3.64 0.58
N LEU A 71 -3.66 2.45 0.86
CA LEU A 71 -4.27 1.50 1.78
C LEU A 71 -3.35 1.33 2.98
N VAL A 72 -3.86 1.64 4.16
CA VAL A 72 -3.11 1.50 5.41
C VAL A 72 -3.58 0.27 6.16
N LEU A 73 -2.65 -0.64 6.46
CA LEU A 73 -2.89 -1.80 7.31
C LEU A 73 -2.58 -1.37 8.75
N LEU A 74 -3.58 -1.45 9.64
CA LEU A 74 -3.44 -0.95 11.01
C LEU A 74 -2.76 -1.96 11.94
N THR A 75 -1.86 -2.76 11.38
CA THR A 75 -0.98 -3.67 12.13
C THR A 75 0.22 -4.02 11.27
N THR A 76 1.34 -4.37 11.91
CA THR A 76 2.51 -4.93 11.24
C THR A 76 2.59 -6.45 11.42
N SER A 77 1.64 -7.03 12.16
CA SER A 77 1.62 -8.47 12.46
C SER A 77 1.27 -9.29 11.24
N TRP A 78 2.24 -10.02 10.69
CA TRP A 78 1.98 -10.90 9.56
C TRP A 78 0.96 -11.99 9.87
N PRO A 79 1.00 -12.67 11.04
CA PRO A 79 -0.04 -13.67 11.35
C PRO A 79 -1.46 -13.08 11.32
N ARG A 80 -1.67 -11.86 11.83
CA ARG A 80 -2.99 -11.21 11.79
C ARG A 80 -3.41 -10.88 10.38
N ILE A 81 -2.51 -10.32 9.59
CA ILE A 81 -2.78 -9.98 8.20
C ILE A 81 -3.07 -11.24 7.40
N LYS A 82 -2.24 -12.28 7.57
CA LYS A 82 -2.41 -13.56 6.88
C LYS A 82 -3.77 -14.18 7.17
N ASN A 83 -4.17 -14.21 8.43
CA ASN A 83 -5.44 -14.79 8.84
C ASN A 83 -6.65 -14.03 8.29
N ASN A 84 -6.45 -12.79 7.86
CA ASN A 84 -7.49 -11.91 7.35
C ASN A 84 -7.15 -11.38 5.95
N ALA A 85 -6.35 -12.14 5.18
CA ALA A 85 -5.90 -11.70 3.86
C ALA A 85 -7.07 -11.42 2.91
N ALA A 86 -8.21 -12.08 3.10
CA ALA A 86 -9.40 -11.84 2.31
C ALA A 86 -9.89 -10.38 2.41
N LEU A 87 -9.72 -9.73 3.55
CA LEU A 87 -10.07 -8.31 3.71
C LEU A 87 -9.22 -7.43 2.80
N VAL A 88 -7.92 -7.74 2.72
CA VAL A 88 -7.01 -7.00 1.85
C VAL A 88 -7.39 -7.20 0.39
N VAL A 89 -7.63 -8.44 -0.01
CA VAL A 89 -8.02 -8.79 -1.38
C VAL A 89 -9.30 -8.06 -1.78
N GLN A 90 -10.33 -8.10 -0.94
CA GLN A 90 -11.60 -7.43 -1.22
C GLN A 90 -11.42 -5.91 -1.35
N THR A 91 -10.64 -5.32 -0.46
CA THR A 91 -10.39 -3.88 -0.49
C THR A 91 -9.68 -3.48 -1.77
N ILE A 92 -8.64 -4.24 -2.15
CA ILE A 92 -7.88 -3.97 -3.38
C ILE A 92 -8.74 -4.19 -4.62
N ASP A 93 -9.56 -5.23 -4.66
CA ASP A 93 -10.41 -5.51 -5.82
C ASP A 93 -11.45 -4.41 -6.06
N ASN A 94 -11.83 -3.67 -5.02
CA ASN A 94 -12.77 -2.56 -5.10
C ASN A 94 -12.10 -1.19 -5.00
N PHE A 95 -10.77 -1.16 -5.00
CA PHE A 95 -10.01 0.07 -4.79
C PHE A 95 -10.14 1.00 -6.00
N ARG A 96 -10.28 2.29 -5.71
CA ARG A 96 -10.37 3.33 -6.75
C ARG A 96 -9.12 4.20 -6.74
N PRO A 97 -8.69 4.72 -7.89
CA PRO A 97 -7.58 5.67 -7.95
C PRO A 97 -7.83 6.84 -7.01
N GLY A 98 -6.81 7.23 -6.26
CA GLY A 98 -6.91 8.35 -5.32
C GLY A 98 -7.64 8.04 -4.02
N SER A 99 -8.11 6.80 -3.82
CA SER A 99 -8.78 6.40 -2.58
C SER A 99 -7.81 6.38 -1.40
N TYR A 100 -8.35 6.62 -0.21
CA TYR A 100 -7.65 6.35 1.04
C TYR A 100 -8.52 5.43 1.88
N GLU A 101 -7.97 4.31 2.29
CA GLU A 101 -8.67 3.33 3.12
C GLU A 101 -7.75 2.77 4.19
N GLU A 102 -8.33 2.38 5.31
CA GLU A 102 -7.63 1.72 6.42
C GLU A 102 -8.30 0.38 6.68
N ILE A 103 -7.50 -0.65 6.98
CA ILE A 103 -8.01 -1.93 7.44
C ILE A 103 -7.58 -2.14 8.87
N ASP A 104 -8.56 -2.27 9.77
CA ASP A 104 -8.36 -2.70 11.14
C ASP A 104 -8.63 -4.20 11.21
N PHE A 105 -7.65 -4.97 11.59
CA PHE A 105 -7.74 -6.43 11.59
C PHE A 105 -8.28 -6.95 12.93
N PRO A 106 -9.27 -7.84 12.90
CA PRO A 106 -9.79 -8.44 14.14
C PRO A 106 -8.77 -9.30 14.88
#